data_57a719dba58708ad08629b4d64d96d7a
#
_entry.id   57a719dba58708ad08629b4d64d96d7a
#
_cell.length_a   1.000
_cell.length_b   1.000
_cell.length_c   1.000
_cell.angle_alpha   90.00
_cell.angle_beta   90.00
_cell.angle_gamma   90.00
#
_symmetry.space_group_name_H-M   'P 1'
#
loop_
_entity.id
_entity.type
_entity.pdbx_description
1 polymer ?
#
loop_
_entity_poly.entity_id
_entity_poly.type
_entity_poly.pdbx_seq_one_letter_code
_entity_poly.pdbx_strand_id
1 'polypeptide(L)'
;MEQPRRASSKRRALVATAYRTARERYGLSGVDTESALATLAAFRISIQCWQGDDVGGFEGSGSALGGGLAVTGNRMGKARTATELRADLEKALSLIPGKHRVNLHAMYGEFGGHRVDRDAIETAHFRDWIAWAKTNGLGLDFNPTCFAHPKAADGFTLSHADPGIRGFWIEHCRRSRAIGAAMGKALGSPCVTNVWIPDGFKDTPADRQAPRERLVAALDEVFKAPLPQKHHLDAVEPKLFGIGAESCTVGSHEFYLGYAITRRKLLCLDAGHFHPTEDVADKISSVLLHVPAILLHVSRGVRWDSDHVVTFTDALQSIAREVVAGGKADRIHLGLDYFDASIDRIAAWVIGARNLQRALLLALLEPPSIRAAEIAGDRTARLALQEESRFLPIGAVWDRFCETEGVPVGGDWLAEVERHQKTVLAHRR
;
A
#
# COMPACT_ATOMS: atom_id res chain seq x y z
N MET A 1 -37.15 7.99 19.93
CA MET A 1 -36.44 7.13 18.94
C MET A 1 -36.66 7.54 17.47
N GLU A 2 -37.38 8.60 17.15
CA GLU A 2 -37.62 9.09 15.76
C GLU A 2 -36.54 10.02 15.17
N GLN A 3 -35.76 10.74 15.99
CA GLN A 3 -34.80 11.73 15.51
C GLN A 3 -33.62 11.15 14.65
N PRO A 4 -33.00 9.97 14.95
CA PRO A 4 -31.90 9.46 14.14
C PRO A 4 -32.32 9.03 12.72
N ARG A 5 -33.54 8.49 12.56
CA ARG A 5 -34.07 8.05 11.24
C ARG A 5 -34.42 9.25 10.34
N ARG A 6 -34.95 10.34 10.90
CA ARG A 6 -35.23 11.59 10.14
C ARG A 6 -33.98 12.29 9.68
N ALA A 7 -32.91 12.35 10.54
CA ALA A 7 -31.64 12.94 10.18
C ALA A 7 -30.96 12.16 9.02
N SER A 8 -31.00 10.84 9.06
CA SER A 8 -30.50 9.96 8.00
C SER A 8 -31.24 10.17 6.67
N SER A 9 -32.57 10.28 6.68
CA SER A 9 -33.39 10.52 5.49
C SER A 9 -33.11 11.88 4.86
N LYS A 10 -33.03 12.95 5.67
CA LYS A 10 -32.69 14.30 5.19
C LYS A 10 -31.31 14.35 4.56
N ARG A 11 -30.33 13.67 5.15
CA ARG A 11 -28.97 13.61 4.62
C ARG A 11 -28.92 12.90 3.26
N ARG A 12 -29.57 11.75 3.12
CA ARG A 12 -29.66 11.03 1.83
C ARG A 12 -30.26 11.91 0.74
N ALA A 13 -31.32 12.66 1.06
CA ALA A 13 -31.92 13.60 0.12
C ALA A 13 -30.93 14.71 -0.31
N LEU A 14 -30.13 15.22 0.63
CA LEU A 14 -29.09 16.22 0.33
C LEU A 14 -27.98 15.65 -0.58
N VAL A 15 -27.48 14.44 -0.28
CA VAL A 15 -26.46 13.77 -1.11
C VAL A 15 -27.01 13.55 -2.53
N ALA A 16 -28.24 13.03 -2.65
CA ALA A 16 -28.86 12.78 -3.94
C ALA A 16 -29.06 14.07 -4.76
N THR A 17 -29.44 15.18 -4.11
CA THR A 17 -29.59 16.48 -4.77
C THR A 17 -28.26 17.06 -5.20
N ALA A 18 -27.25 17.06 -4.32
CA ALA A 18 -25.91 17.53 -4.63
C ALA A 18 -25.28 16.71 -5.77
N TYR A 19 -25.42 15.39 -5.73
CA TYR A 19 -24.92 14.51 -6.79
C TYR A 19 -25.59 14.79 -8.15
N ARG A 20 -26.89 15.00 -8.20
CA ARG A 20 -27.58 15.34 -9.46
C ARG A 20 -27.00 16.59 -10.09
N THR A 21 -26.83 17.66 -9.31
CA THR A 21 -26.21 18.91 -9.80
C THR A 21 -24.74 18.69 -10.22
N ALA A 22 -23.99 17.89 -9.48
CA ALA A 22 -22.61 17.53 -9.85
C ALA A 22 -22.58 16.78 -11.18
N ARG A 23 -23.44 15.77 -11.36
CA ARG A 23 -23.54 14.99 -12.59
C ARG A 23 -23.85 15.87 -13.81
N GLU A 24 -24.78 16.84 -13.67
CA GLU A 24 -25.09 17.79 -14.72
C GLU A 24 -23.86 18.65 -15.07
N ARG A 25 -23.14 19.20 -14.09
CA ARG A 25 -21.94 20.00 -14.31
C ARG A 25 -20.81 19.21 -14.97
N TYR A 26 -20.56 17.98 -14.52
CA TYR A 26 -19.58 17.09 -15.14
C TYR A 26 -19.98 16.71 -16.57
N GLY A 27 -21.30 16.47 -16.81
CA GLY A 27 -21.84 16.18 -18.13
C GLY A 27 -21.61 17.31 -19.12
N LEU A 28 -21.72 18.58 -18.70
CA LEU A 28 -21.36 19.75 -19.53
C LEU A 28 -19.88 19.77 -19.93
N SER A 29 -19.03 19.12 -19.14
CA SER A 29 -17.58 18.98 -19.42
C SER A 29 -17.26 17.66 -20.15
N GLY A 30 -18.26 16.88 -20.56
CA GLY A 30 -18.09 15.61 -21.26
C GLY A 30 -17.70 14.42 -20.36
N VAL A 31 -17.94 14.53 -19.05
CA VAL A 31 -17.57 13.48 -18.07
C VAL A 31 -18.81 12.72 -17.61
N ASP A 32 -18.75 11.37 -17.71
CA ASP A 32 -19.76 10.47 -17.13
C ASP A 32 -19.35 10.05 -15.73
N THR A 33 -20.05 10.61 -14.72
CA THR A 33 -19.78 10.34 -13.32
C THR A 33 -20.15 8.91 -12.89
N GLU A 34 -21.15 8.28 -13.52
CA GLU A 34 -21.53 6.89 -13.20
C GLU A 34 -20.44 5.91 -13.67
N SER A 35 -19.92 6.11 -14.88
CA SER A 35 -18.78 5.35 -15.39
C SER A 35 -17.53 5.53 -14.52
N ALA A 36 -17.26 6.76 -14.06
CA ALA A 36 -16.16 7.05 -13.16
C ALA A 36 -16.31 6.32 -11.82
N LEU A 37 -17.51 6.31 -11.22
CA LEU A 37 -17.79 5.60 -9.97
C LEU A 37 -17.69 4.07 -10.13
N ALA A 38 -18.19 3.52 -11.23
CA ALA A 38 -18.05 2.08 -11.52
C ALA A 38 -16.57 1.68 -11.66
N THR A 39 -15.77 2.51 -12.32
CA THR A 39 -14.33 2.30 -12.46
C THR A 39 -13.62 2.41 -11.10
N LEU A 40 -13.96 3.41 -10.30
CA LEU A 40 -13.40 3.57 -8.95
C LEU A 40 -13.68 2.35 -8.07
N ALA A 41 -14.89 1.81 -8.11
CA ALA A 41 -15.27 0.61 -7.35
C ALA A 41 -14.48 -0.64 -7.75
N ALA A 42 -13.89 -0.67 -8.95
CA ALA A 42 -13.07 -1.78 -9.42
C ALA A 42 -11.62 -1.73 -8.88
N PHE A 43 -11.14 -0.57 -8.43
CA PHE A 43 -9.80 -0.47 -7.84
C PHE A 43 -9.72 -1.19 -6.49
N ARG A 44 -8.69 -2.00 -6.34
CA ARG A 44 -8.38 -2.77 -5.13
C ARG A 44 -7.12 -2.20 -4.50
N ILE A 45 -7.23 -1.58 -3.33
CA ILE A 45 -6.09 -1.07 -2.58
C ILE A 45 -5.67 -2.13 -1.57
N SER A 46 -4.39 -2.45 -1.52
CA SER A 46 -3.78 -3.33 -0.53
C SER A 46 -3.48 -2.52 0.73
N ILE A 47 -4.21 -2.79 1.81
CA ILE A 47 -4.11 -2.08 3.09
C ILE A 47 -3.04 -2.76 3.93
N GLN A 48 -2.04 -2.01 4.33
CA GLN A 48 -0.94 -2.49 5.16
C GLN A 48 -1.39 -2.81 6.59
N CYS A 49 -1.18 -4.05 7.06
CA CYS A 49 -1.63 -4.44 8.39
C CYS A 49 -0.80 -3.83 9.53
N TRP A 50 0.46 -3.49 9.27
CA TRP A 50 1.42 -3.00 10.28
C TRP A 50 1.13 -1.61 10.85
N GLN A 51 0.18 -0.86 10.28
CA GLN A 51 -0.38 0.33 10.90
C GLN A 51 -1.12 0.02 12.21
N GLY A 52 -1.67 -1.18 12.38
CA GLY A 52 -2.51 -1.52 13.55
C GLY A 52 -1.73 -1.91 14.80
N ASP A 53 -0.47 -2.32 14.64
CA ASP A 53 0.37 -2.84 15.72
C ASP A 53 1.78 -2.23 15.75
N ASP A 54 2.00 -1.11 15.08
CA ASP A 54 3.29 -0.40 15.05
C ASP A 54 4.44 -1.29 14.57
N VAL A 55 4.22 -2.05 13.50
CA VAL A 55 5.21 -2.95 12.90
C VAL A 55 5.76 -4.00 13.90
N GLY A 56 4.96 -4.38 14.90
CA GLY A 56 5.41 -5.28 15.97
C GLY A 56 5.43 -6.76 15.59
N GLY A 57 4.43 -7.20 14.83
CA GLY A 57 4.24 -8.62 14.53
C GLY A 57 3.90 -9.49 15.74
N PHE A 58 3.77 -10.78 15.52
CA PHE A 58 3.35 -11.75 16.57
C PHE A 58 4.34 -12.90 16.80
N GLU A 59 5.58 -12.75 16.35
CA GLU A 59 6.63 -13.76 16.54
C GLU A 59 7.17 -13.85 17.98
N GLY A 60 6.85 -12.85 18.82
CA GLY A 60 7.33 -12.80 20.22
C GLY A 60 8.84 -12.58 20.35
N SER A 61 9.52 -12.13 19.32
CA SER A 61 10.99 -12.00 19.31
C SER A 61 11.50 -10.86 20.17
N GLY A 62 10.70 -9.84 20.46
CA GLY A 62 11.10 -8.64 21.20
C GLY A 62 12.28 -7.86 20.58
N SER A 63 12.66 -8.17 19.34
CA SER A 63 13.76 -7.54 18.65
C SER A 63 13.40 -6.09 18.24
N ALA A 64 14.35 -5.18 18.33
CA ALA A 64 14.19 -3.82 17.82
C ALA A 64 13.93 -3.84 16.32
N LEU A 65 13.18 -2.87 15.81
CA LEU A 65 12.77 -2.82 14.40
C LEU A 65 13.98 -2.81 13.45
N GLY A 66 14.96 -1.97 13.66
CA GLY A 66 16.13 -1.88 12.80
C GLY A 66 15.82 -1.39 11.38
N GLY A 67 16.83 -1.37 10.52
CA GLY A 67 16.66 -1.06 9.09
C GLY A 67 16.17 0.35 8.74
N GLY A 68 16.21 1.30 9.68
CA GLY A 68 15.67 2.64 9.52
C GLY A 68 14.21 2.80 9.88
N LEU A 69 13.53 1.71 10.26
CA LEU A 69 12.14 1.75 10.71
C LEU A 69 12.05 2.33 12.12
N ALA A 70 11.25 3.38 12.30
CA ALA A 70 11.03 4.02 13.60
C ALA A 70 9.56 4.39 13.75
N VAL A 71 8.91 3.83 14.76
CA VAL A 71 7.53 4.20 15.10
C VAL A 71 7.52 5.47 15.92
N THR A 72 6.74 6.46 15.50
CA THR A 72 6.57 7.73 16.19
C THR A 72 5.19 7.82 16.81
N GLY A 73 5.16 8.09 18.11
CA GLY A 73 3.93 8.23 18.87
C GLY A 73 3.68 7.05 19.83
N ASN A 74 2.66 7.21 20.63
CA ASN A 74 2.27 6.22 21.66
C ASN A 74 0.74 6.14 21.84
N ARG A 75 -0.02 6.37 20.77
CA ARG A 75 -1.48 6.31 20.85
C ARG A 75 -1.92 4.93 21.37
N MET A 76 -2.88 4.94 22.29
CA MET A 76 -3.44 3.71 22.86
C MET A 76 -4.07 2.79 21.81
N GLY A 77 -4.22 1.51 22.15
CA GLY A 77 -5.01 0.58 21.34
C GLY A 77 -4.22 -0.21 20.30
N LYS A 78 -2.89 -0.25 20.41
CA LYS A 78 -2.06 -1.15 19.61
C LYS A 78 -2.61 -2.58 19.65
N ALA A 79 -2.75 -3.23 18.49
CA ALA A 79 -3.13 -4.62 18.42
C ALA A 79 -2.02 -5.52 18.98
N ARG A 80 -2.39 -6.49 19.84
CA ARG A 80 -1.45 -7.38 20.55
C ARG A 80 -1.48 -8.81 20.00
N THR A 81 -2.49 -9.11 19.22
CA THR A 81 -2.71 -10.43 18.60
C THR A 81 -3.25 -10.30 17.19
N ALA A 82 -3.09 -11.32 16.37
CA ALA A 82 -3.66 -11.37 15.03
C ALA A 82 -5.20 -11.22 15.04
N THR A 83 -5.87 -11.71 16.07
CA THR A 83 -7.33 -11.56 16.25
C THR A 83 -7.71 -10.10 16.47
N GLU A 84 -7.00 -9.38 17.35
CA GLU A 84 -7.22 -7.94 17.56
C GLU A 84 -6.95 -7.15 16.29
N LEU A 85 -5.88 -7.49 15.57
CA LEU A 85 -5.51 -6.80 14.32
C LEU A 85 -6.55 -7.04 13.22
N ARG A 86 -7.08 -8.26 13.07
CA ARG A 86 -8.18 -8.54 12.14
C ARG A 86 -9.44 -7.75 12.49
N ALA A 87 -9.80 -7.66 13.76
CA ALA A 87 -10.95 -6.87 14.20
C ALA A 87 -10.79 -5.36 13.92
N ASP A 88 -9.58 -4.82 14.07
CA ASP A 88 -9.27 -3.42 13.73
C ASP A 88 -9.32 -3.18 12.22
N LEU A 89 -8.80 -4.11 11.42
CA LEU A 89 -8.89 -4.07 9.97
C LEU A 89 -10.36 -4.13 9.51
N GLU A 90 -11.19 -4.99 10.09
CA GLU A 90 -12.64 -5.03 9.81
C GLU A 90 -13.29 -3.68 10.10
N LYS A 91 -12.95 -3.06 11.25
CA LYS A 91 -13.47 -1.74 11.59
C LYS A 91 -13.02 -0.69 10.56
N ALA A 92 -11.75 -0.66 10.20
CA ALA A 92 -11.24 0.28 9.18
C ALA A 92 -11.92 0.06 7.83
N LEU A 93 -11.98 -1.18 7.36
CA LEU A 93 -12.62 -1.56 6.09
C LEU A 93 -14.12 -1.25 6.05
N SER A 94 -14.83 -1.31 7.17
CA SER A 94 -16.23 -0.88 7.27
C SER A 94 -16.44 0.64 7.06
N LEU A 95 -15.36 1.41 7.06
CA LEU A 95 -15.36 2.87 6.89
C LEU A 95 -14.72 3.32 5.57
N ILE A 96 -14.20 2.39 4.77
CA ILE A 96 -13.54 2.65 3.48
C ILE A 96 -14.43 2.06 2.37
N PRO A 97 -14.89 2.87 1.40
CA PRO A 97 -15.79 2.37 0.35
C PRO A 97 -15.08 1.42 -0.61
N GLY A 98 -15.81 0.39 -1.07
CA GLY A 98 -15.30 -0.58 -2.04
C GLY A 98 -14.74 -1.86 -1.41
N LYS A 99 -14.13 -2.68 -2.26
CA LYS A 99 -13.50 -3.95 -1.85
C LYS A 99 -11.98 -3.82 -1.95
N HIS A 100 -11.27 -4.32 -0.97
CA HIS A 100 -9.84 -4.11 -0.81
C HIS A 100 -9.06 -5.40 -0.66
N ARG A 101 -7.76 -5.28 -0.46
CA ARG A 101 -6.81 -6.33 -0.12
C ARG A 101 -6.15 -5.97 1.20
N VAL A 102 -5.50 -6.91 1.83
CA VAL A 102 -4.67 -6.65 3.01
C VAL A 102 -3.26 -7.14 2.75
N ASN A 103 -2.28 -6.32 3.07
CA ASN A 103 -0.87 -6.66 2.95
C ASN A 103 -0.34 -7.12 4.32
N LEU A 104 0.28 -8.29 4.33
CA LEU A 104 0.86 -8.91 5.51
C LEU A 104 2.38 -9.01 5.37
N HIS A 105 3.07 -8.98 6.50
CA HIS A 105 4.46 -9.44 6.62
C HIS A 105 4.53 -10.84 7.22
N ALA A 106 5.62 -11.53 6.99
CA ALA A 106 5.86 -12.87 7.53
C ALA A 106 5.77 -12.93 9.07
N MET A 107 6.13 -11.86 9.76
CA MET A 107 6.05 -11.73 11.22
C MET A 107 4.61 -11.72 11.79
N TYR A 108 3.59 -11.65 10.94
CA TYR A 108 2.18 -11.70 11.34
C TYR A 108 1.60 -13.12 11.33
N GLY A 109 2.43 -14.14 11.22
CA GLY A 109 2.04 -15.53 11.39
C GLY A 109 1.47 -15.84 12.78
N GLU A 110 0.57 -16.81 12.86
CA GLU A 110 0.00 -17.31 14.12
C GLU A 110 0.71 -18.61 14.50
N PHE A 111 1.67 -18.51 15.40
CA PHE A 111 2.61 -19.61 15.74
C PHE A 111 2.16 -20.48 16.92
N GLY A 112 0.97 -20.24 17.48
CA GLY A 112 0.40 -21.05 18.57
C GLY A 112 1.22 -21.07 19.86
N GLY A 113 2.00 -20.01 20.12
CA GLY A 113 2.91 -19.92 21.27
C GLY A 113 4.25 -20.64 21.07
N HIS A 114 4.48 -21.25 19.92
CA HIS A 114 5.76 -21.85 19.58
C HIS A 114 6.70 -20.83 18.95
N ARG A 115 7.98 -20.96 19.25
CA ARG A 115 9.00 -20.19 18.53
C ARG A 115 9.30 -20.85 17.17
N VAL A 116 8.95 -20.15 16.08
CA VAL A 116 9.26 -20.58 14.72
C VAL A 116 10.18 -19.52 14.11
N ASP A 117 11.37 -19.94 13.67
CA ASP A 117 12.28 -19.01 13.01
C ASP A 117 11.81 -18.72 11.58
N ARG A 118 12.28 -17.62 10.99
CA ARG A 118 11.77 -17.12 9.71
C ARG A 118 12.04 -18.04 8.52
N ASP A 119 13.13 -18.81 8.59
CA ASP A 119 13.43 -19.85 7.59
C ASP A 119 12.61 -21.15 7.76
N ALA A 120 11.73 -21.21 8.78
CA ALA A 120 10.86 -22.34 9.06
C ALA A 120 9.35 -22.02 8.99
N ILE A 121 8.98 -20.81 8.58
CA ILE A 121 7.57 -20.42 8.45
C ILE A 121 6.86 -21.22 7.33
N GLU A 122 5.58 -21.49 7.52
CA GLU A 122 4.76 -22.28 6.60
C GLU A 122 3.37 -21.69 6.42
N THR A 123 2.67 -22.11 5.37
CA THR A 123 1.28 -21.67 5.08
C THR A 123 0.33 -21.95 6.26
N ALA A 124 0.61 -22.98 7.05
CA ALA A 124 -0.18 -23.32 8.23
C ALA A 124 -0.26 -22.17 9.24
N HIS A 125 0.79 -21.37 9.37
CA HIS A 125 0.85 -20.21 10.26
C HIS A 125 -0.01 -19.03 9.79
N PHE A 126 -0.53 -19.08 8.57
CA PHE A 126 -1.37 -18.03 7.99
C PHE A 126 -2.77 -18.53 7.64
N ARG A 127 -3.15 -19.71 8.11
CA ARG A 127 -4.46 -20.34 7.80
C ARG A 127 -5.62 -19.46 8.22
N ASP A 128 -5.55 -18.89 9.41
CA ASP A 128 -6.63 -18.08 9.94
C ASP A 128 -6.74 -16.72 9.23
N TRP A 129 -5.62 -16.16 8.75
CA TRP A 129 -5.62 -15.01 7.86
C TRP A 129 -6.30 -15.32 6.52
N ILE A 130 -6.03 -16.47 5.93
CA ILE A 130 -6.64 -16.91 4.67
C ILE A 130 -8.15 -17.12 4.86
N ALA A 131 -8.55 -17.80 5.93
CA ALA A 131 -9.96 -18.05 6.25
C ALA A 131 -10.71 -16.75 6.48
N TRP A 132 -10.13 -15.83 7.25
CA TRP A 132 -10.67 -14.51 7.51
C TRP A 132 -10.82 -13.67 6.23
N ALA A 133 -9.79 -13.62 5.40
CA ALA A 133 -9.84 -12.88 4.14
C ALA A 133 -10.92 -13.43 3.20
N LYS A 134 -11.04 -14.77 3.13
CA LYS A 134 -12.08 -15.44 2.34
C LYS A 134 -13.48 -15.08 2.81
N THR A 135 -13.72 -15.09 4.13
CA THR A 135 -15.01 -14.73 4.73
C THR A 135 -15.39 -13.28 4.43
N ASN A 136 -14.42 -12.37 4.43
CA ASN A 136 -14.63 -10.94 4.18
C ASN A 136 -14.52 -10.54 2.70
N GLY A 137 -14.29 -11.49 1.78
CA GLY A 137 -14.15 -11.20 0.35
C GLY A 137 -12.92 -10.35 0.00
N LEU A 138 -11.85 -10.47 0.79
CA LEU A 138 -10.60 -9.73 0.65
C LEU A 138 -9.57 -10.52 -0.17
N GLY A 139 -8.67 -9.81 -0.85
CA GLY A 139 -7.41 -10.38 -1.31
C GLY A 139 -6.32 -10.26 -0.23
N LEU A 140 -5.24 -11.03 -0.36
CA LEU A 140 -4.05 -10.88 0.47
C LEU A 140 -2.83 -10.64 -0.40
N ASP A 141 -1.93 -9.79 0.10
CA ASP A 141 -0.56 -9.61 -0.38
C ASP A 141 0.41 -9.91 0.76
N PHE A 142 1.67 -10.18 0.43
CA PHE A 142 2.60 -10.73 1.41
C PHE A 142 4.02 -10.17 1.25
N ASN A 143 4.73 -10.01 2.36
CA ASN A 143 6.13 -9.60 2.35
C ASN A 143 6.97 -10.53 3.23
N PRO A 144 8.13 -11.00 2.80
CA PRO A 144 9.13 -11.49 3.72
C PRO A 144 9.53 -10.36 4.67
N THR A 145 9.84 -10.71 5.93
CA THR A 145 10.30 -9.73 6.91
C THR A 145 11.81 -9.85 7.06
N CYS A 146 12.56 -9.04 6.33
CA CYS A 146 14.03 -9.06 6.33
C CYS A 146 14.64 -8.03 7.29
N PHE A 147 13.96 -7.72 8.40
CA PHE A 147 14.39 -6.78 9.45
C PHE A 147 13.93 -7.27 10.83
N ALA A 148 14.25 -6.56 11.90
CA ALA A 148 13.86 -6.90 13.28
C ALA A 148 14.20 -8.36 13.65
N HIS A 149 15.43 -8.80 13.33
CA HIS A 149 15.90 -10.16 13.59
C HIS A 149 17.40 -10.14 13.92
N PRO A 150 17.90 -11.02 14.84
CA PRO A 150 19.34 -11.06 15.18
C PRO A 150 20.26 -11.23 13.95
N LYS A 151 19.86 -11.99 12.94
CA LYS A 151 20.62 -12.20 11.71
C LYS A 151 20.60 -10.98 10.74
N ALA A 152 19.91 -9.90 11.11
CA ALA A 152 19.92 -8.63 10.37
C ALA A 152 20.53 -7.48 11.20
N ALA A 153 21.14 -7.80 12.35
CA ALA A 153 21.60 -6.80 13.32
C ALA A 153 22.76 -5.93 12.79
N ASP A 154 23.53 -6.44 11.86
CA ASP A 154 24.62 -5.71 11.19
C ASP A 154 24.16 -4.91 9.96
N GLY A 155 22.87 -4.90 9.65
CA GLY A 155 22.29 -4.19 8.54
C GLY A 155 22.33 -4.95 7.20
N PHE A 156 22.64 -6.26 7.21
CA PHE A 156 22.72 -7.07 5.98
C PHE A 156 21.90 -8.33 6.08
N THR A 157 21.25 -8.68 4.96
CA THR A 157 20.39 -9.86 4.82
C THR A 157 20.72 -10.66 3.56
N LEU A 158 20.01 -10.46 2.46
CA LEU A 158 20.24 -11.15 1.19
C LEU A 158 21.58 -10.82 0.53
N SER A 159 22.22 -9.72 0.91
CA SER A 159 23.56 -9.37 0.44
C SER A 159 24.68 -9.65 1.47
N HIS A 160 24.36 -10.29 2.60
CA HIS A 160 25.31 -10.57 3.68
C HIS A 160 26.52 -11.35 3.19
N ALA A 161 27.72 -11.02 3.72
CA ALA A 161 28.97 -11.68 3.34
C ALA A 161 29.00 -13.15 3.75
N ASP A 162 28.50 -13.47 4.96
CA ASP A 162 28.40 -14.86 5.44
C ASP A 162 27.35 -15.64 4.64
N PRO A 163 27.73 -16.78 4.01
CA PRO A 163 26.81 -17.58 3.20
C PRO A 163 25.71 -18.26 4.03
N GLY A 164 25.94 -18.55 5.31
CA GLY A 164 24.96 -19.17 6.19
C GLY A 164 23.83 -18.19 6.54
N ILE A 165 24.19 -16.94 6.87
CA ILE A 165 23.21 -15.87 7.11
C ILE A 165 22.44 -15.56 5.82
N ARG A 166 23.13 -15.47 4.70
CA ARG A 166 22.48 -15.24 3.40
C ARG A 166 21.55 -16.39 3.03
N GLY A 167 21.95 -17.64 3.28
CA GLY A 167 21.12 -18.84 3.07
C GLY A 167 19.84 -18.85 3.88
N PHE A 168 19.90 -18.41 5.14
CA PHE A 168 18.71 -18.23 6.00
C PHE A 168 17.69 -17.26 5.38
N TRP A 169 18.16 -16.11 4.89
CA TRP A 169 17.28 -15.11 4.27
C TRP A 169 16.74 -15.56 2.90
N ILE A 170 17.53 -16.29 2.13
CA ILE A 170 17.06 -16.91 0.87
C ILE A 170 15.91 -17.87 1.15
N GLU A 171 16.07 -18.76 2.15
CA GLU A 171 15.01 -19.70 2.52
C GLU A 171 13.78 -18.99 3.06
N HIS A 172 13.93 -17.97 3.91
CA HIS A 172 12.83 -17.13 4.37
C HIS A 172 12.01 -16.54 3.20
N CYS A 173 12.68 -15.95 2.21
CA CYS A 173 12.02 -15.39 1.04
C CYS A 173 11.33 -16.47 0.17
N ARG A 174 11.96 -17.65 0.01
CA ARG A 174 11.34 -18.79 -0.70
C ARG A 174 10.05 -19.25 -0.04
N ARG A 175 10.05 -19.39 1.29
CA ARG A 175 8.86 -19.77 2.06
C ARG A 175 7.79 -18.69 1.99
N SER A 176 8.16 -17.43 2.08
CA SER A 176 7.23 -16.32 1.92
C SER A 176 6.53 -16.33 0.56
N ARG A 177 7.25 -16.62 -0.54
CA ARG A 177 6.68 -16.80 -1.87
C ARG A 177 5.70 -17.98 -1.93
N ALA A 178 6.03 -19.10 -1.32
CA ALA A 178 5.16 -20.27 -1.26
C ALA A 178 3.87 -19.96 -0.47
N ILE A 179 3.97 -19.23 0.64
CA ILE A 179 2.83 -18.75 1.43
C ILE A 179 1.96 -17.81 0.59
N GLY A 180 2.55 -16.83 -0.08
CA GLY A 180 1.82 -15.92 -0.98
C GLY A 180 1.09 -16.65 -2.10
N ALA A 181 1.73 -17.66 -2.72
CA ALA A 181 1.09 -18.49 -3.74
C ALA A 181 -0.10 -19.29 -3.19
N ALA A 182 0.02 -19.81 -1.96
CA ALA A 182 -1.08 -20.51 -1.29
C ALA A 182 -2.24 -19.56 -0.96
N MET A 183 -1.96 -18.32 -0.50
CA MET A 183 -2.95 -17.27 -0.29
C MET A 183 -3.70 -16.95 -1.59
N GLY A 184 -2.98 -16.67 -2.66
CA GLY A 184 -3.59 -16.33 -3.94
C GLY A 184 -4.40 -17.49 -4.53
N LYS A 185 -3.94 -18.74 -4.37
CA LYS A 185 -4.71 -19.93 -4.78
C LYS A 185 -6.01 -20.05 -3.99
N ALA A 186 -5.96 -19.87 -2.68
CA ALA A 186 -7.11 -20.03 -1.80
C ALA A 186 -8.18 -18.94 -2.01
N LEU A 187 -7.75 -17.72 -2.37
CA LEU A 187 -8.61 -16.54 -2.55
C LEU A 187 -9.01 -16.28 -4.00
N GLY A 188 -8.47 -17.04 -4.97
CA GLY A 188 -8.77 -16.87 -6.39
C GLY A 188 -8.29 -15.54 -6.98
N SER A 189 -7.29 -14.91 -6.35
CA SER A 189 -6.70 -13.63 -6.78
C SER A 189 -5.20 -13.67 -6.51
N PRO A 190 -4.32 -13.30 -7.47
CA PRO A 190 -2.89 -13.39 -7.26
C PRO A 190 -2.45 -12.56 -6.05
N CYS A 191 -1.60 -13.17 -5.21
CA CYS A 191 -0.92 -12.48 -4.12
C CYS A 191 0.37 -11.88 -4.68
N VAL A 192 0.58 -10.58 -4.47
CA VAL A 192 1.87 -9.95 -4.74
C VAL A 192 2.76 -10.21 -3.52
N THR A 193 3.91 -10.88 -3.75
CA THR A 193 4.95 -10.99 -2.71
C THR A 193 6.06 -10.02 -3.03
N ASN A 194 6.26 -9.06 -2.15
CA ASN A 194 7.20 -7.96 -2.34
C ASN A 194 8.45 -8.14 -1.48
N VAL A 195 9.61 -8.21 -2.09
CA VAL A 195 10.90 -8.37 -1.40
C VAL A 195 11.55 -7.01 -1.22
N TRP A 196 11.57 -6.55 0.03
CA TRP A 196 12.29 -5.39 0.50
C TRP A 196 13.35 -5.81 1.52
N ILE A 197 14.56 -5.21 1.45
CA ILE A 197 15.66 -5.46 2.38
C ILE A 197 16.28 -4.15 2.87
N PRO A 198 16.78 -4.09 4.13
CA PRO A 198 17.43 -2.90 4.67
C PRO A 198 18.89 -2.73 4.27
N ASP A 199 19.48 -3.66 3.53
CA ASP A 199 20.91 -3.82 3.33
C ASP A 199 21.61 -2.54 2.83
N GLY A 200 22.61 -2.09 3.57
CA GLY A 200 23.35 -0.87 3.23
C GLY A 200 24.52 -0.59 4.15
N PHE A 201 25.25 0.47 3.84
CA PHE A 201 26.40 0.93 4.59
C PHE A 201 26.18 2.34 5.14
N LYS A 202 26.53 2.53 6.41
CA LYS A 202 26.49 3.86 7.03
C LYS A 202 27.52 4.80 6.41
N ASP A 203 28.74 4.33 6.20
CA ASP A 203 29.82 5.08 5.57
C ASP A 203 30.20 4.47 4.22
N THR A 204 30.97 5.19 3.43
CA THR A 204 31.34 4.78 2.06
C THR A 204 32.12 3.48 2.09
N PRO A 205 31.62 2.39 1.52
CA PRO A 205 32.34 1.13 1.47
C PRO A 205 33.49 1.19 0.44
N ALA A 206 34.51 0.41 0.67
CA ALA A 206 35.60 0.24 -0.29
C ALA A 206 35.12 -0.49 -1.57
N ASP A 207 34.10 -1.33 -1.45
CA ASP A 207 33.56 -2.12 -2.55
C ASP A 207 32.01 -2.11 -2.48
N ARG A 208 31.40 -1.49 -3.46
CA ARG A 208 29.94 -1.50 -3.64
C ARG A 208 29.47 -2.64 -4.53
N GLN A 209 30.36 -3.25 -5.29
CA GLN A 209 29.98 -4.27 -6.28
C GLN A 209 29.71 -5.62 -5.62
N ALA A 210 30.60 -6.10 -4.77
CA ALA A 210 30.49 -7.41 -4.15
C ALA A 210 29.13 -7.64 -3.40
N PRO A 211 28.62 -6.72 -2.57
CA PRO A 211 27.31 -6.91 -1.97
C PRO A 211 26.16 -6.93 -3.00
N ARG A 212 26.26 -6.17 -4.09
CA ARG A 212 25.26 -6.21 -5.18
C ARG A 212 25.31 -7.51 -5.96
N GLU A 213 26.49 -8.05 -6.24
CA GLU A 213 26.64 -9.37 -6.86
C GLU A 213 26.05 -10.47 -5.98
N ARG A 214 26.30 -10.43 -4.67
CA ARG A 214 25.66 -11.35 -3.72
C ARG A 214 24.16 -11.21 -3.70
N LEU A 215 23.63 -10.00 -3.77
CA LEU A 215 22.19 -9.74 -3.84
C LEU A 215 21.57 -10.31 -5.13
N VAL A 216 22.20 -10.13 -6.29
CA VAL A 216 21.73 -10.74 -7.55
C VAL A 216 21.67 -12.26 -7.41
N ALA A 217 22.75 -12.89 -6.93
CA ALA A 217 22.81 -14.33 -6.75
C ALA A 217 21.75 -14.84 -5.75
N ALA A 218 21.54 -14.11 -4.64
CA ALA A 218 20.53 -14.46 -3.66
C ALA A 218 19.11 -14.35 -4.21
N LEU A 219 18.80 -13.28 -4.93
CA LEU A 219 17.49 -13.09 -5.56
C LEU A 219 17.25 -14.13 -6.66
N ASP A 220 18.25 -14.46 -7.48
CA ASP A 220 18.13 -15.52 -8.48
C ASP A 220 17.81 -16.87 -7.82
N GLU A 221 18.38 -17.17 -6.65
CA GLU A 221 18.03 -18.36 -5.87
C GLU A 221 16.63 -18.27 -5.23
N VAL A 222 16.20 -17.10 -4.73
CA VAL A 222 14.84 -16.87 -4.21
C VAL A 222 13.78 -17.11 -5.29
N PHE A 223 14.02 -16.60 -6.49
CA PHE A 223 13.06 -16.66 -7.60
C PHE A 223 13.23 -17.86 -8.54
N LYS A 224 14.16 -18.78 -8.25
CA LYS A 224 14.49 -19.93 -9.09
C LYS A 224 13.27 -20.83 -9.40
N ALA A 225 12.46 -21.12 -8.40
CA ALA A 225 11.24 -21.90 -8.60
C ALA A 225 10.13 -21.01 -9.18
N PRO A 226 9.60 -21.30 -10.41
CA PRO A 226 8.50 -20.54 -10.95
C PRO A 226 7.20 -20.84 -10.17
N LEU A 227 6.38 -19.82 -9.98
CA LEU A 227 5.05 -19.95 -9.39
C LEU A 227 3.98 -19.51 -10.40
N PRO A 228 2.78 -20.12 -10.38
CA PRO A 228 1.72 -19.77 -11.34
C PRO A 228 1.26 -18.31 -11.16
N GLN A 229 1.40 -17.48 -12.19
CA GLN A 229 1.05 -16.05 -12.13
C GLN A 229 -0.41 -15.77 -11.76
N LYS A 230 -1.33 -16.69 -12.06
CA LYS A 230 -2.73 -16.59 -11.63
C LYS A 230 -2.91 -16.67 -10.10
N HIS A 231 -1.87 -17.06 -9.36
CA HIS A 231 -1.90 -17.16 -7.90
C HIS A 231 -0.86 -16.28 -7.22
N HIS A 232 0.21 -15.92 -7.94
CA HIS A 232 1.36 -15.26 -7.31
C HIS A 232 2.12 -14.36 -8.28
N LEU A 233 2.49 -13.18 -7.80
CA LEU A 233 3.34 -12.22 -8.51
C LEU A 233 4.53 -11.86 -7.61
N ASP A 234 5.74 -11.90 -8.18
CA ASP A 234 6.96 -11.50 -7.51
C ASP A 234 7.25 -10.02 -7.76
N ALA A 235 7.40 -9.23 -6.70
CA ALA A 235 7.87 -7.86 -6.75
C ALA A 235 9.19 -7.70 -5.99
N VAL A 236 9.97 -6.71 -6.39
CA VAL A 236 11.17 -6.26 -5.70
C VAL A 236 11.08 -4.76 -5.44
N GLU A 237 11.55 -4.32 -4.28
CA GLU A 237 11.40 -2.96 -3.81
C GLU A 237 12.74 -2.32 -3.48
N PRO A 238 13.07 -1.17 -4.09
CA PRO A 238 14.25 -0.41 -3.75
C PRO A 238 14.11 0.22 -2.37
N LYS A 239 15.23 0.38 -1.67
CA LYS A 239 15.32 1.21 -0.49
C LYS A 239 15.95 2.57 -0.84
N LEU A 240 15.41 3.65 -0.25
CA LEU A 240 16.11 4.93 -0.17
C LEU A 240 17.24 4.82 0.88
N PHE A 241 18.07 5.82 1.02
CA PHE A 241 18.98 5.91 2.18
C PHE A 241 18.19 5.99 3.50
N GLY A 242 18.79 5.65 4.60
CA GLY A 242 18.17 5.72 5.92
C GLY A 242 19.13 5.28 7.02
N ILE A 243 18.69 5.23 8.27
CA ILE A 243 19.54 4.86 9.41
C ILE A 243 20.26 3.54 9.13
N GLY A 244 21.59 3.58 9.12
CA GLY A 244 22.47 2.45 8.81
C GLY A 244 22.83 2.29 7.33
N ALA A 245 22.21 3.04 6.42
CA ALA A 245 22.43 2.96 4.98
C ALA A 245 22.54 4.34 4.32
N GLU A 246 23.13 5.31 5.01
CA GLU A 246 23.20 6.69 4.56
C GLU A 246 24.11 6.90 3.36
N SER A 247 25.20 6.13 3.27
CA SER A 247 26.20 6.27 2.22
C SER A 247 25.98 5.36 1.02
N CYS A 248 25.44 4.17 1.25
CA CYS A 248 25.22 3.20 0.19
C CYS A 248 24.09 2.24 0.54
N THR A 249 23.03 2.30 -0.21
CA THR A 249 21.96 1.29 -0.24
C THR A 249 22.33 0.23 -1.26
N VAL A 250 22.38 -1.05 -0.87
CA VAL A 250 22.73 -2.16 -1.79
C VAL A 250 21.64 -2.32 -2.84
N GLY A 251 20.39 -2.41 -2.40
CA GLY A 251 19.19 -2.50 -3.24
C GLY A 251 18.65 -1.11 -3.61
N SER A 252 19.40 -0.32 -4.39
CA SER A 252 18.94 0.98 -4.88
C SER A 252 17.88 0.84 -5.99
N HIS A 253 17.26 1.96 -6.37
CA HIS A 253 16.28 1.98 -7.46
C HIS A 253 16.87 1.44 -8.76
N GLU A 254 18.07 1.88 -9.14
CA GLU A 254 18.75 1.47 -10.36
C GLU A 254 19.05 -0.04 -10.36
N PHE A 255 19.45 -0.58 -9.19
CA PHE A 255 19.69 -2.00 -9.01
C PHE A 255 18.42 -2.81 -9.28
N TYR A 256 17.33 -2.48 -8.59
CA TYR A 256 16.09 -3.26 -8.71
C TYR A 256 15.37 -3.01 -10.03
N LEU A 257 15.47 -1.81 -10.63
CA LEU A 257 14.96 -1.57 -11.97
C LEU A 257 15.65 -2.49 -12.99
N GLY A 258 16.98 -2.52 -12.98
CA GLY A 258 17.76 -3.42 -13.83
C GLY A 258 17.43 -4.90 -13.59
N TYR A 259 17.29 -5.30 -12.32
CA TYR A 259 16.91 -6.65 -11.94
C TYR A 259 15.50 -7.02 -12.42
N ALA A 260 14.50 -6.17 -12.15
CA ALA A 260 13.13 -6.39 -12.55
C ALA A 260 12.96 -6.52 -14.06
N ILE A 261 13.64 -5.68 -14.85
CA ILE A 261 13.64 -5.74 -16.32
C ILE A 261 14.21 -7.09 -16.79
N THR A 262 15.42 -7.44 -16.30
CA THR A 262 16.15 -8.62 -16.80
C THR A 262 15.55 -9.95 -16.34
N ARG A 263 14.84 -9.98 -15.19
CA ARG A 263 14.20 -11.18 -14.62
C ARG A 263 12.68 -11.17 -14.74
N ARG A 264 12.10 -10.15 -15.42
CA ARG A 264 10.66 -10.00 -15.65
C ARG A 264 9.86 -10.06 -14.34
N LYS A 265 10.32 -9.32 -13.33
CA LYS A 265 9.63 -9.15 -12.05
C LYS A 265 8.86 -7.85 -12.01
N LEU A 266 7.93 -7.71 -11.07
CA LEU A 266 7.33 -6.42 -10.77
C LEU A 266 8.37 -5.55 -10.06
N LEU A 267 8.34 -4.25 -10.37
CA LEU A 267 9.07 -3.26 -9.58
C LEU A 267 8.08 -2.57 -8.64
N CYS A 268 8.41 -2.52 -7.36
CA CYS A 268 7.71 -1.65 -6.43
C CYS A 268 8.22 -0.22 -6.58
N LEU A 269 7.31 0.71 -6.76
CA LEU A 269 7.57 2.14 -6.67
C LEU A 269 6.92 2.63 -5.37
N ASP A 270 7.73 2.80 -4.32
CA ASP A 270 7.27 3.42 -3.08
C ASP A 270 7.46 4.93 -3.16
N ALA A 271 6.40 5.67 -2.84
CA ALA A 271 6.41 7.14 -2.90
C ALA A 271 7.37 7.77 -1.88
N GLY A 272 7.74 7.07 -0.82
CA GLY A 272 8.73 7.50 0.18
C GLY A 272 10.17 7.17 -0.20
N HIS A 273 10.41 6.24 -1.15
CA HIS A 273 11.74 5.73 -1.47
C HIS A 273 12.47 6.50 -2.57
N PHE A 274 12.09 7.76 -2.79
CA PHE A 274 12.74 8.67 -3.73
C PHE A 274 13.10 9.99 -3.06
N HIS A 275 14.06 10.71 -3.66
CA HIS A 275 14.39 12.03 -3.15
C HIS A 275 13.14 12.94 -3.18
N PRO A 276 12.91 13.80 -2.16
CA PRO A 276 11.72 14.64 -2.08
C PRO A 276 11.47 15.59 -3.26
N THR A 277 12.49 15.82 -4.08
CA THR A 277 12.37 16.62 -5.33
C THR A 277 12.04 15.78 -6.56
N GLU A 278 11.97 14.46 -6.44
CA GLU A 278 11.58 13.58 -7.53
C GLU A 278 10.05 13.41 -7.58
N ASP A 279 9.49 13.37 -8.78
CA ASP A 279 8.09 13.04 -8.99
C ASP A 279 7.93 11.53 -9.27
N VAL A 280 7.31 10.81 -8.35
CA VAL A 280 7.06 9.38 -8.53
C VAL A 280 6.07 9.11 -9.65
N ALA A 281 5.15 10.02 -9.91
CA ALA A 281 4.19 9.91 -11.02
C ALA A 281 4.92 9.78 -12.38
N ASP A 282 5.98 10.56 -12.59
CA ASP A 282 6.79 10.51 -13.82
C ASP A 282 7.47 9.14 -14.05
N LYS A 283 7.69 8.38 -12.99
CA LYS A 283 8.31 7.05 -13.07
C LYS A 283 7.34 5.96 -13.53
N ILE A 284 6.04 6.12 -13.29
CA ILE A 284 5.02 5.08 -13.51
C ILE A 284 4.98 4.66 -14.98
N SER A 285 4.71 5.59 -15.88
CA SER A 285 4.62 5.30 -17.31
C SER A 285 5.96 4.85 -17.88
N SER A 286 7.07 5.47 -17.45
CA SER A 286 8.42 5.13 -17.87
C SER A 286 8.77 3.66 -17.52
N VAL A 287 8.56 3.25 -16.27
CA VAL A 287 8.87 1.89 -15.80
C VAL A 287 7.96 0.84 -16.45
N LEU A 288 6.66 1.15 -16.64
CA LEU A 288 5.70 0.23 -17.26
C LEU A 288 6.02 -0.12 -18.73
N LEU A 289 6.87 0.63 -19.41
CA LEU A 289 7.37 0.27 -20.73
C LEU A 289 8.31 -0.94 -20.68
N HIS A 290 8.94 -1.21 -19.54
CA HIS A 290 10.04 -2.18 -19.43
C HIS A 290 9.75 -3.37 -18.53
N VAL A 291 8.83 -3.22 -17.55
CA VAL A 291 8.46 -4.30 -16.62
C VAL A 291 7.04 -4.82 -16.89
N PRO A 292 6.70 -6.06 -16.52
CA PRO A 292 5.36 -6.60 -16.78
C PRO A 292 4.25 -5.86 -16.03
N ALA A 293 4.49 -5.42 -14.82
CA ALA A 293 3.58 -4.65 -13.97
C ALA A 293 4.38 -3.97 -12.86
N ILE A 294 3.76 -3.03 -12.15
CA ILE A 294 4.33 -2.39 -10.95
C ILE A 294 3.46 -2.68 -9.72
N LEU A 295 4.12 -2.74 -8.56
CA LEU A 295 3.49 -2.51 -7.27
C LEU A 295 3.72 -1.03 -6.94
N LEU A 296 2.68 -0.33 -6.55
CA LEU A 296 2.78 1.07 -6.16
C LEU A 296 2.46 1.18 -4.68
N HIS A 297 3.47 1.43 -3.85
CA HIS A 297 3.30 1.74 -2.45
C HIS A 297 3.09 3.24 -2.30
N VAL A 298 1.88 3.62 -1.87
CA VAL A 298 1.51 5.01 -1.67
C VAL A 298 1.72 5.36 -0.20
N SER A 299 2.70 6.19 0.03
CA SER A 299 3.03 6.80 1.31
C SER A 299 3.15 8.33 1.13
N ARG A 300 3.41 9.05 2.20
CA ARG A 300 3.73 10.47 2.14
C ARG A 300 5.08 10.71 2.80
N GLY A 301 6.14 10.82 2.02
CA GLY A 301 7.42 11.32 2.46
C GLY A 301 7.34 12.83 2.75
N VAL A 302 7.72 13.26 3.95
CA VAL A 302 7.70 14.70 4.30
C VAL A 302 8.98 15.39 3.84
N ARG A 303 10.11 14.74 3.95
CA ARG A 303 11.41 15.21 3.44
C ARG A 303 12.25 14.08 2.87
N TRP A 304 12.04 12.89 3.37
CA TRP A 304 12.59 11.61 2.94
C TRP A 304 11.63 10.51 3.37
N ASP A 305 12.05 9.27 3.30
CA ASP A 305 11.29 8.13 3.76
C ASP A 305 10.91 8.28 5.24
N SER A 306 9.64 8.56 5.49
CA SER A 306 9.14 8.88 6.83
C SER A 306 7.72 8.35 7.05
N ASP A 307 7.23 7.50 6.16
CA ASP A 307 6.00 6.69 6.28
C ASP A 307 4.78 7.42 6.86
N HIS A 308 4.56 8.66 6.43
CA HIS A 308 3.42 9.44 6.90
C HIS A 308 2.13 9.00 6.24
N VAL A 309 1.04 9.15 6.98
CA VAL A 309 -0.33 8.94 6.47
C VAL A 309 -0.57 9.77 5.22
N VAL A 310 -1.12 9.12 4.19
CA VAL A 310 -1.42 9.73 2.90
C VAL A 310 -2.45 10.83 3.05
N THR A 311 -2.09 12.05 2.64
CA THR A 311 -2.97 13.21 2.56
C THR A 311 -3.20 13.61 1.11
N PHE A 312 -4.24 14.41 0.84
CA PHE A 312 -4.65 14.80 -0.52
C PHE A 312 -3.73 15.89 -1.09
N THR A 313 -2.50 15.52 -1.43
CA THR A 313 -1.44 16.40 -1.97
C THR A 313 -1.44 16.43 -3.49
N ASP A 314 -0.73 17.39 -4.09
CA ASP A 314 -0.51 17.43 -5.55
C ASP A 314 0.26 16.20 -6.04
N ALA A 315 1.23 15.71 -5.27
CA ALA A 315 1.96 14.48 -5.60
C ALA A 315 1.02 13.27 -5.67
N LEU A 316 0.10 13.12 -4.72
CA LEU A 316 -0.90 12.04 -4.75
C LEU A 316 -1.82 12.17 -5.97
N GLN A 317 -2.24 13.38 -6.31
CA GLN A 317 -3.09 13.63 -7.47
C GLN A 317 -2.35 13.31 -8.79
N SER A 318 -1.06 13.64 -8.88
CA SER A 318 -0.22 13.29 -10.04
C SER A 318 -0.08 11.77 -10.20
N ILE A 319 0.21 11.05 -9.12
CA ILE A 319 0.25 9.58 -9.11
C ILE A 319 -1.09 8.99 -9.60
N ALA A 320 -2.20 9.44 -9.04
CA ALA A 320 -3.52 8.95 -9.42
C ALA A 320 -3.85 9.22 -10.89
N ARG A 321 -3.42 10.37 -11.42
CA ARG A 321 -3.58 10.70 -12.85
C ARG A 321 -2.80 9.73 -13.73
N GLU A 322 -1.55 9.42 -13.41
CA GLU A 322 -0.76 8.44 -14.17
C GLU A 322 -1.36 7.03 -14.11
N VAL A 323 -1.92 6.63 -12.97
CA VAL A 323 -2.62 5.34 -12.83
C VAL A 323 -3.81 5.24 -13.78
N VAL A 324 -4.57 6.34 -13.92
CA VAL A 324 -5.81 6.37 -14.72
C VAL A 324 -5.54 6.65 -16.20
N ALA A 325 -4.72 7.67 -16.50
CA ALA A 325 -4.55 8.19 -17.85
C ALA A 325 -3.80 7.23 -18.80
N GLY A 326 -2.89 6.41 -18.25
CA GLY A 326 -2.04 5.52 -19.05
C GLY A 326 -2.77 4.33 -19.68
N GLY A 327 -4.02 4.06 -19.31
CA GLY A 327 -4.79 2.89 -19.79
C GLY A 327 -4.16 1.55 -19.41
N LYS A 328 -3.34 1.52 -18.34
CA LYS A 328 -2.60 0.35 -17.85
C LYS A 328 -2.90 0.04 -16.38
N ALA A 329 -4.06 0.50 -15.88
CA ALA A 329 -4.45 0.29 -14.49
C ALA A 329 -4.48 -1.20 -14.08
N ASP A 330 -4.71 -2.10 -15.02
CA ASP A 330 -4.65 -3.55 -14.86
C ASP A 330 -3.24 -4.09 -14.56
N ARG A 331 -2.20 -3.30 -14.82
CA ARG A 331 -0.79 -3.60 -14.56
C ARG A 331 -0.23 -2.85 -13.35
N ILE A 332 -1.08 -2.16 -12.61
CA ILE A 332 -0.68 -1.37 -11.43
C ILE A 332 -1.38 -1.93 -10.20
N HIS A 333 -0.61 -2.56 -9.32
CA HIS A 333 -1.08 -3.05 -8.03
C HIS A 333 -0.93 -1.94 -7.00
N LEU A 334 -2.05 -1.44 -6.47
CA LEU A 334 -2.06 -0.34 -5.50
C LEU A 334 -1.94 -0.86 -4.08
N GLY A 335 -0.99 -0.34 -3.32
CA GLY A 335 -0.82 -0.58 -1.90
C GLY A 335 -0.61 0.73 -1.13
N LEU A 336 -0.87 0.70 0.17
CA LEU A 336 -0.47 1.74 1.10
C LEU A 336 0.74 1.24 1.88
N ASP A 337 1.69 2.14 2.15
CA ASP A 337 2.83 1.83 3.00
C ASP A 337 3.14 3.02 3.90
N TYR A 338 2.62 2.98 5.09
CA TYR A 338 2.89 3.93 6.18
C TYR A 338 2.46 3.35 7.53
N PHE A 339 3.00 3.90 8.59
CA PHE A 339 2.58 3.61 9.97
C PHE A 339 2.77 4.84 10.86
N ASP A 340 1.74 5.16 11.62
CA ASP A 340 1.69 6.35 12.47
C ASP A 340 0.98 6.01 13.79
N ALA A 341 1.72 6.08 14.89
CA ALA A 341 1.21 5.88 16.24
C ALA A 341 0.95 7.21 16.98
N SER A 342 1.04 8.36 16.31
CA SER A 342 0.70 9.66 16.89
C SER A 342 -0.80 9.95 16.85
N ILE A 343 -1.54 9.28 15.98
CA ILE A 343 -3.00 9.38 15.84
C ILE A 343 -3.67 8.02 16.05
N ASP A 344 -5.00 7.99 16.01
CA ASP A 344 -5.76 6.74 16.06
C ASP A 344 -5.42 5.87 14.84
N ARG A 345 -5.09 4.58 15.07
CA ARG A 345 -4.59 3.67 14.04
C ARG A 345 -5.63 3.33 12.98
N ILE A 346 -6.90 3.24 13.40
CA ILE A 346 -8.02 3.00 12.46
C ILE A 346 -8.25 4.25 11.62
N ALA A 347 -8.22 5.43 12.25
CA ALA A 347 -8.31 6.71 11.53
C ALA A 347 -7.20 6.86 10.50
N ALA A 348 -5.96 6.46 10.82
CA ALA A 348 -4.85 6.51 9.88
C ALA A 348 -5.12 5.68 8.61
N TRP A 349 -5.57 4.42 8.74
CA TRP A 349 -5.99 3.62 7.59
C TRP A 349 -7.11 4.28 6.77
N VAL A 350 -8.15 4.79 7.45
CA VAL A 350 -9.32 5.40 6.79
C VAL A 350 -8.92 6.67 6.03
N ILE A 351 -8.09 7.52 6.64
CA ILE A 351 -7.60 8.75 6.01
C ILE A 351 -6.82 8.43 4.75
N GLY A 352 -5.83 7.55 4.85
CA GLY A 352 -4.95 7.25 3.72
C GLY A 352 -5.68 6.57 2.57
N ALA A 353 -6.46 5.53 2.84
CA ALA A 353 -7.21 4.81 1.81
C ALA A 353 -8.24 5.71 1.11
N ARG A 354 -9.01 6.50 1.87
CA ARG A 354 -9.98 7.43 1.29
C ARG A 354 -9.32 8.53 0.48
N ASN A 355 -8.14 9.01 0.88
CA ASN A 355 -7.44 10.04 0.11
C ASN A 355 -6.88 9.49 -1.22
N LEU A 356 -6.36 8.25 -1.23
CA LEU A 356 -5.98 7.60 -2.47
C LEU A 356 -7.19 7.40 -3.39
N GLN A 357 -8.33 6.94 -2.87
CA GLN A 357 -9.56 6.80 -3.65
C GLN A 357 -10.09 8.15 -4.18
N ARG A 358 -10.01 9.22 -3.40
CA ARG A 358 -10.39 10.57 -3.85
C ARG A 358 -9.50 11.08 -4.96
N ALA A 359 -8.20 10.80 -4.88
CA ALA A 359 -7.26 11.18 -5.94
C ALA A 359 -7.54 10.39 -7.24
N LEU A 360 -7.82 9.09 -7.13
CA LEU A 360 -8.26 8.27 -8.27
C LEU A 360 -9.57 8.79 -8.86
N LEU A 361 -10.54 9.15 -8.01
CA LEU A 361 -11.80 9.73 -8.47
C LEU A 361 -11.58 11.04 -9.21
N LEU A 362 -10.72 11.93 -8.69
CA LEU A 362 -10.39 13.20 -9.36
C LEU A 362 -9.82 12.94 -10.76
N ALA A 363 -8.92 11.97 -10.88
CA ALA A 363 -8.34 11.60 -12.17
C ALA A 363 -9.38 10.98 -13.12
N LEU A 364 -10.30 10.16 -12.63
CA LEU A 364 -11.39 9.58 -13.44
C LEU A 364 -12.41 10.62 -13.90
N LEU A 365 -12.53 11.73 -13.18
CA LEU A 365 -13.43 12.84 -13.48
C LEU A 365 -12.75 13.95 -14.33
N GLU A 366 -11.52 13.73 -14.81
CA GLU A 366 -10.81 14.70 -15.63
C GLU A 366 -11.53 14.92 -16.97
N PRO A 367 -11.88 16.18 -17.34
CA PRO A 367 -12.55 16.47 -18.60
C PRO A 367 -11.72 16.07 -19.82
N PRO A 368 -12.30 15.42 -20.85
CA PRO A 368 -11.59 15.04 -22.07
C PRO A 368 -11.01 16.23 -22.85
N SER A 369 -11.55 17.42 -22.64
CA SER A 369 -11.05 18.67 -23.26
C SER A 369 -9.60 19.01 -22.88
N ILE A 370 -9.14 18.59 -21.69
CA ILE A 370 -7.75 18.78 -21.25
C ILE A 370 -6.80 18.02 -22.17
N ARG A 371 -7.09 16.75 -22.44
CA ARG A 371 -6.32 15.92 -23.36
C ARG A 371 -6.44 16.41 -24.82
N ALA A 372 -7.60 16.85 -25.21
CA ALA A 372 -7.80 17.43 -26.55
C ALA A 372 -6.93 18.68 -26.76
N ALA A 373 -6.85 19.58 -25.78
CA ALA A 373 -5.99 20.75 -25.82
C ALA A 373 -4.50 20.37 -25.89
N GLU A 374 -4.08 19.34 -25.13
CA GLU A 374 -2.70 18.84 -25.20
C GLU A 374 -2.35 18.29 -26.58
N ILE A 375 -3.23 17.47 -27.17
CA ILE A 375 -3.04 16.91 -28.52
C ILE A 375 -2.98 18.04 -29.59
N ALA A 376 -3.79 19.08 -29.42
CA ALA A 376 -3.78 20.26 -30.30
C ALA A 376 -2.56 21.17 -30.09
N GLY A 377 -1.72 20.90 -29.09
CA GLY A 377 -0.57 21.74 -28.73
C GLY A 377 -0.93 23.04 -28.01
N ASP A 378 -2.18 23.22 -27.63
CA ASP A 378 -2.64 24.40 -26.87
C ASP A 378 -2.33 24.25 -25.38
N ARG A 379 -1.10 24.59 -25.01
CA ARG A 379 -0.61 24.48 -23.63
C ARG A 379 -1.34 25.42 -22.68
N THR A 380 -1.82 26.56 -23.15
CA THR A 380 -2.57 27.54 -22.36
C THR A 380 -3.94 26.98 -22.00
N ALA A 381 -4.71 26.52 -23.00
CA ALA A 381 -6.01 25.90 -22.75
C ALA A 381 -5.88 24.65 -21.86
N ARG A 382 -4.88 23.78 -22.11
CA ARG A 382 -4.62 22.61 -21.29
C ARG A 382 -4.44 22.98 -19.79
N LEU A 383 -3.55 23.94 -19.50
CA LEU A 383 -3.29 24.34 -18.13
C LEU A 383 -4.52 24.99 -17.48
N ALA A 384 -5.18 25.92 -18.17
CA ALA A 384 -6.38 26.59 -17.67
C ALA A 384 -7.51 25.58 -17.36
N LEU A 385 -7.81 24.67 -18.29
CA LEU A 385 -8.84 23.64 -18.09
C LEU A 385 -8.50 22.69 -16.95
N GLN A 386 -7.22 22.36 -16.76
CA GLN A 386 -6.76 21.53 -15.66
C GLN A 386 -7.00 22.20 -14.30
N GLU A 387 -6.70 23.50 -14.19
CA GLU A 387 -6.96 24.24 -12.95
C GLU A 387 -8.47 24.42 -12.71
N GLU A 388 -9.26 24.78 -13.72
CA GLU A 388 -10.72 24.90 -13.58
C GLU A 388 -11.37 23.58 -13.18
N SER A 389 -10.87 22.42 -13.65
CA SER A 389 -11.42 21.11 -13.32
C SER A 389 -11.32 20.78 -11.84
N ARG A 390 -10.36 21.36 -11.11
CA ARG A 390 -10.18 21.16 -9.66
C ARG A 390 -11.34 21.75 -8.84
N PHE A 391 -12.09 22.71 -9.41
CA PHE A 391 -13.24 23.35 -8.77
C PHE A 391 -14.59 22.73 -9.17
N LEU A 392 -14.58 21.65 -9.95
CA LEU A 392 -15.77 20.85 -10.17
C LEU A 392 -16.19 20.14 -8.88
N PRO A 393 -17.49 19.84 -8.70
CA PRO A 393 -18.04 19.39 -7.41
C PRO A 393 -17.72 17.91 -7.11
N ILE A 394 -16.45 17.55 -7.07
CA ILE A 394 -15.97 16.19 -6.74
C ILE A 394 -16.50 15.68 -5.40
N GLY A 395 -16.65 16.57 -4.40
CA GLY A 395 -17.15 16.20 -3.09
C GLY A 395 -18.54 15.56 -3.13
N ALA A 396 -19.42 16.05 -4.01
CA ALA A 396 -20.76 15.48 -4.17
C ALA A 396 -20.72 14.09 -4.86
N VAL A 397 -19.79 13.87 -5.78
CA VAL A 397 -19.57 12.57 -6.42
C VAL A 397 -18.97 11.58 -5.42
N TRP A 398 -18.03 12.02 -4.60
CA TRP A 398 -17.44 11.23 -3.52
C TRP A 398 -18.48 10.82 -2.46
N ASP A 399 -19.32 11.75 -2.03
CA ASP A 399 -20.38 11.46 -1.05
C ASP A 399 -21.38 10.45 -1.60
N ARG A 400 -21.72 10.53 -2.89
CA ARG A 400 -22.55 9.54 -3.58
C ARG A 400 -21.86 8.17 -3.61
N PHE A 401 -20.58 8.09 -3.88
CA PHE A 401 -19.80 6.84 -3.82
C PHE A 401 -19.87 6.20 -2.43
N CYS A 402 -19.58 6.98 -1.38
CA CYS A 402 -19.69 6.50 0.00
C CYS A 402 -21.10 5.97 0.33
N GLU A 403 -22.15 6.68 -0.09
CA GLU A 403 -23.54 6.24 0.13
C GLU A 403 -23.84 4.93 -0.60
N THR A 404 -23.40 4.80 -1.85
CA THR A 404 -23.62 3.61 -2.67
C THR A 404 -22.91 2.38 -2.09
N GLU A 405 -21.68 2.57 -1.58
CA GLU A 405 -20.89 1.52 -0.95
C GLU A 405 -21.28 1.26 0.53
N GLY A 406 -22.28 1.97 1.04
CA GLY A 406 -22.83 1.76 2.39
C GLY A 406 -21.91 2.20 3.53
N VAL A 407 -20.96 3.09 3.26
CA VAL A 407 -20.05 3.63 4.28
C VAL A 407 -20.43 5.05 4.71
N PRO A 408 -19.99 5.54 5.89
CA PRO A 408 -20.30 6.88 6.35
C PRO A 408 -19.86 7.97 5.36
N VAL A 409 -20.76 8.93 5.13
CA VAL A 409 -20.54 10.07 4.24
C VAL A 409 -19.87 11.23 4.99
N GLY A 410 -18.99 11.96 4.30
CA GLY A 410 -18.29 13.12 4.87
C GLY A 410 -17.40 12.71 6.05
N GLY A 411 -17.52 13.42 7.17
CA GLY A 411 -16.76 13.20 8.42
C GLY A 411 -17.41 12.23 9.42
N ASP A 412 -18.56 11.63 9.12
CA ASP A 412 -19.32 10.79 10.08
C ASP A 412 -18.56 9.54 10.53
N TRP A 413 -17.59 9.09 9.72
CA TRP A 413 -16.72 7.99 10.09
C TRP A 413 -15.89 8.28 11.36
N LEU A 414 -15.61 9.55 11.68
CA LEU A 414 -14.89 9.93 12.90
C LEU A 414 -15.63 9.49 14.16
N ALA A 415 -16.95 9.68 14.21
CA ALA A 415 -17.77 9.24 15.35
C ALA A 415 -17.74 7.71 15.53
N GLU A 416 -17.60 6.95 14.42
CA GLU A 416 -17.45 5.51 14.46
C GLU A 416 -16.08 5.09 15.03
N VAL A 417 -15.00 5.80 14.65
CA VAL A 417 -13.65 5.59 15.19
C VAL A 417 -13.63 5.94 16.68
N GLU A 418 -14.18 7.08 17.08
CA GLU A 418 -14.25 7.48 18.49
C GLU A 418 -15.01 6.46 19.36
N ARG A 419 -16.11 5.92 18.84
CA ARG A 419 -16.86 4.87 19.52
C ARG A 419 -16.00 3.63 19.69
N HIS A 420 -15.35 3.16 18.63
CA HIS A 420 -14.47 1.98 18.67
C HIS A 420 -13.31 2.20 19.64
N GLN A 421 -12.70 3.39 19.63
CA GLN A 421 -11.65 3.76 20.58
C GLN A 421 -12.13 3.61 22.02
N LYS A 422 -13.33 4.13 22.34
CA LYS A 422 -13.87 4.08 23.72
C LYS A 422 -14.29 2.68 24.14
N THR A 423 -14.85 1.87 23.22
CA THR A 423 -15.46 0.59 23.56
C THR A 423 -14.53 -0.61 23.37
N VAL A 424 -13.48 -0.49 22.56
CA VAL A 424 -12.56 -1.59 22.23
C VAL A 424 -11.12 -1.22 22.58
N LEU A 425 -10.57 -0.16 21.94
CA LEU A 425 -9.14 0.13 22.07
C LEU A 425 -8.73 0.57 23.48
N ALA A 426 -9.61 1.30 24.20
CA ALA A 426 -9.33 1.73 25.56
C ALA A 426 -9.17 0.57 26.57
N HIS A 427 -9.64 -0.63 26.23
CA HIS A 427 -9.52 -1.83 27.06
C HIS A 427 -8.25 -2.64 26.76
N ARG A 428 -7.47 -2.27 25.75
CA ARG A 428 -6.16 -2.85 25.43
C ARG A 428 -5.10 -2.12 26.25
N ARG A 429 -4.76 -2.68 27.41
CA ARG A 429 -3.71 -2.16 28.31
C ARG A 429 -2.40 -2.93 28.11
#